data_155fd69a4633511ed211a71c9ceca6b2
#
_entry.id   155fd69a4633511ed211a71c9ceca6b2
#
_cell.length_a   1.000
_cell.length_b   1.000
_cell.length_c   1.000
_cell.angle_alpha   90.00
_cell.angle_beta   90.00
_cell.angle_gamma   90.00
#
_symmetry.space_group_name_H-M   'P 1'
#
loop_
_entity.id
_entity.type
_entity.pdbx_description
1 polymer ?
#
loop_
_entity_poly.entity_id
_entity_poly.type
_entity_poly.pdbx_seq_one_letter_code
_entity_poly.pdbx_strand_id
1 'polypeptide(L)'
;RTFSSAASDVYKRQAAAVALSNRLPILLLPGDTFSSRFPDPVLQQVEHFNSPSETQNDSFKSVSRYFDRITRPEQILTSLPQAINVMLDPADCGPAVISMSQDVQGEAYDYPEIFFEEKIHEIRRIYPDPNQIQKAADKLKQSKQPIIISGGGVLYSEAEEEISAFAKKHNIPVTATVMGIGCMNKDDPYYISAIGCLGEGSSNNLATDTDLALAVGTKLGDFTTCLLYTSPSPRDLAQ
;
A
#
# COMPACT_ATOMS: atom_id res chain seq x y z
N ARG A 1 -11.89 -8.30 21.83
CA ARG A 1 -11.52 -9.72 22.09
C ARG A 1 -10.78 -10.23 20.88
N THR A 2 -9.47 -10.32 20.97
CA THR A 2 -8.63 -10.97 19.99
C THR A 2 -8.45 -12.43 20.40
N PHE A 3 -9.09 -13.34 19.66
CA PHE A 3 -8.79 -14.76 19.79
C PHE A 3 -7.68 -15.07 18.78
N SER A 4 -6.47 -15.36 19.28
CA SER A 4 -5.40 -15.90 18.47
C SER A 4 -5.40 -17.41 18.57
N SER A 5 -5.92 -18.09 17.55
CA SER A 5 -5.58 -19.49 17.31
C SER A 5 -4.67 -19.54 16.08
N ALA A 6 -3.84 -20.57 15.95
CA ALA A 6 -2.93 -20.73 14.81
C ALA A 6 -3.66 -20.59 13.46
N ALA A 7 -4.92 -21.04 13.36
CA ALA A 7 -5.77 -20.85 12.18
C ALA A 7 -6.09 -19.39 11.90
N SER A 8 -6.28 -18.55 12.94
CA SER A 8 -6.55 -17.13 12.76
C SER A 8 -5.34 -16.35 12.25
N ASP A 9 -4.13 -16.83 12.48
CA ASP A 9 -2.91 -16.17 12.03
C ASP A 9 -2.71 -16.31 10.51
N VAL A 10 -3.19 -17.39 9.90
CA VAL A 10 -3.23 -17.54 8.44
C VAL A 10 -4.09 -16.43 7.81
N TYR A 11 -5.28 -16.18 8.34
CA TYR A 11 -6.17 -15.11 7.83
C TYR A 11 -5.59 -13.71 8.09
N LYS A 12 -4.97 -13.48 9.23
CA LYS A 12 -4.29 -12.21 9.53
C LYS A 12 -3.15 -11.94 8.55
N ARG A 13 -2.37 -12.97 8.20
CA ARG A 13 -1.32 -12.86 7.19
C ARG A 13 -1.88 -12.51 5.80
N GLN A 14 -3.02 -13.08 5.42
CA GLN A 14 -3.70 -12.71 4.17
C GLN A 14 -4.13 -11.24 4.19
N ALA A 15 -4.70 -10.76 5.29
CA ALA A 15 -5.06 -9.36 5.46
C ALA A 15 -3.83 -8.44 5.35
N ALA A 16 -2.70 -8.82 5.96
CA ALA A 16 -1.44 -8.10 5.84
C ALA A 16 -0.94 -8.07 4.38
N ALA A 17 -1.01 -9.20 3.66
CA ALA A 17 -0.61 -9.27 2.26
C ALA A 17 -1.47 -8.38 1.35
N VAL A 18 -2.78 -8.34 1.59
CA VAL A 18 -3.70 -7.43 0.89
C VAL A 18 -3.35 -5.97 1.21
N ALA A 19 -3.11 -5.65 2.48
CA ALA A 19 -2.73 -4.31 2.90
C ALA A 19 -1.39 -3.87 2.29
N LEU A 20 -0.40 -4.77 2.24
CA LEU A 20 0.89 -4.50 1.60
C LEU A 20 0.74 -4.20 0.11
N SER A 21 -0.06 -5.00 -0.60
CA SER A 21 -0.29 -4.83 -2.03
C SER A 21 -0.99 -3.51 -2.37
N ASN A 22 -1.89 -3.08 -1.49
CA ASN A 22 -2.73 -1.89 -1.67
C ASN A 22 -2.21 -0.66 -0.92
N ARG A 23 -1.05 -0.74 -0.25
CA ARG A 23 -0.47 0.35 0.54
C ARG A 23 -1.43 0.87 1.62
N LEU A 24 -2.07 -0.05 2.33
CA LEU A 24 -3.00 0.30 3.41
C LEU A 24 -2.27 0.31 4.75
N PRO A 25 -2.43 1.35 5.57
CA PRO A 25 -1.85 1.43 6.91
C PRO A 25 -2.64 0.52 7.86
N ILE A 26 -2.02 -0.56 8.29
CA ILE A 26 -2.59 -1.48 9.30
C ILE A 26 -1.54 -1.78 10.35
N LEU A 27 -1.89 -1.61 11.62
CA LEU A 27 -1.08 -2.07 12.74
C LEU A 27 -1.56 -3.45 13.20
N LEU A 28 -0.68 -4.43 13.17
CA LEU A 28 -0.91 -5.78 13.65
C LEU A 28 -0.09 -6.02 14.91
N LEU A 29 -0.76 -6.45 15.98
CA LEU A 29 -0.16 -6.75 17.28
C LEU A 29 -0.39 -8.24 17.62
N PRO A 30 0.27 -9.17 16.93
CA PRO A 30 0.13 -10.59 17.25
C PRO A 30 0.86 -10.91 18.56
N GLY A 31 0.26 -11.79 19.37
CA GLY A 31 0.97 -12.41 20.48
C GLY A 31 2.07 -13.34 19.94
N ASP A 32 3.18 -13.45 20.66
CA ASP A 32 4.31 -14.32 20.32
C ASP A 32 4.59 -15.32 21.44
N THR A 33 5.56 -16.18 21.21
CA THR A 33 6.07 -17.11 22.23
C THR A 33 6.64 -16.35 23.43
N PHE A 34 6.88 -17.06 24.51
CA PHE A 34 7.50 -16.45 25.69
C PHE A 34 8.95 -16.02 25.39
N SER A 35 9.30 -14.78 25.74
CA SER A 35 10.66 -14.27 25.58
C SER A 35 11.67 -15.06 26.41
N SER A 36 11.24 -15.52 27.60
CA SER A 36 12.00 -16.39 28.50
C SER A 36 12.16 -17.82 27.95
N ARG A 37 11.40 -18.20 26.88
CA ARG A 37 11.31 -19.57 26.34
C ARG A 37 10.81 -20.61 27.34
N PHE A 38 10.07 -20.17 28.34
CA PHE A 38 9.45 -21.06 29.32
C PHE A 38 8.04 -20.55 29.66
N PRO A 39 6.97 -21.35 29.50
CA PRO A 39 6.96 -22.76 29.05
C PRO A 39 7.21 -22.94 27.55
N ASP A 40 7.60 -24.17 27.17
CA ASP A 40 7.83 -24.63 25.81
C ASP A 40 7.36 -26.09 25.68
N PRO A 41 6.51 -26.50 24.70
CA PRO A 41 5.89 -25.63 23.67
C PRO A 41 4.67 -24.84 24.19
N VAL A 42 4.33 -23.73 23.50
CA VAL A 42 3.12 -22.93 23.73
C VAL A 42 2.18 -23.02 22.53
N LEU A 43 0.89 -22.72 22.74
CA LEU A 43 -0.17 -22.87 21.73
C LEU A 43 0.10 -22.12 20.42
N GLN A 44 0.76 -20.97 20.49
CA GLN A 44 1.08 -20.12 19.33
C GLN A 44 2.40 -20.47 18.67
N GLN A 45 3.11 -21.41 19.21
CA GLN A 45 4.43 -21.83 18.71
C GLN A 45 4.28 -22.83 17.56
N VAL A 46 5.04 -22.61 16.49
CA VAL A 46 5.30 -23.65 15.50
C VAL A 46 6.47 -24.48 16.02
N GLU A 47 6.31 -25.79 16.06
CA GLU A 47 7.38 -26.68 16.47
C GLU A 47 8.58 -26.61 15.50
N HIS A 48 9.51 -25.73 15.80
CA HIS A 48 10.76 -25.57 15.06
C HIS A 48 11.93 -25.99 15.94
N PHE A 49 12.16 -27.29 16.05
CA PHE A 49 13.22 -27.85 16.89
C PHE A 49 14.63 -27.39 16.49
N ASN A 50 14.83 -27.00 15.24
CA ASN A 50 16.12 -26.54 14.73
C ASN A 50 16.33 -25.03 14.83
N SER A 51 15.31 -24.26 15.16
CA SER A 51 15.36 -22.79 15.22
C SER A 51 14.43 -22.24 16.31
N PRO A 52 14.86 -22.28 17.58
CA PRO A 52 14.01 -21.88 18.70
C PRO A 52 13.71 -20.37 18.75
N SER A 53 14.37 -19.58 17.92
CA SER A 53 14.10 -18.14 17.77
C SER A 53 13.07 -17.79 16.68
N GLU A 54 12.75 -18.77 15.82
CA GLU A 54 11.71 -18.60 14.81
C GLU A 54 10.34 -18.95 15.39
N THR A 55 9.38 -18.08 15.14
CA THR A 55 8.00 -18.26 15.55
C THR A 55 7.05 -18.11 14.36
N GLN A 56 5.78 -18.46 14.56
CA GLN A 56 4.76 -18.27 13.53
C GLN A 56 4.71 -16.83 13.00
N ASN A 57 5.01 -15.84 13.85
CA ASN A 57 4.96 -14.45 13.48
C ASN A 57 6.05 -14.02 12.49
N ASP A 58 7.13 -14.80 12.36
CA ASP A 58 8.16 -14.54 11.33
C ASP A 58 7.58 -14.60 9.91
N SER A 59 6.46 -15.28 9.72
CA SER A 59 5.73 -15.31 8.45
C SER A 59 5.19 -13.95 8.02
N PHE A 60 5.04 -13.00 8.94
CA PHE A 60 4.62 -11.62 8.62
C PHE A 60 5.73 -10.78 8.00
N LYS A 61 7.00 -11.13 8.18
CA LYS A 61 8.14 -10.38 7.62
C LYS A 61 8.03 -10.17 6.11
N SER A 62 7.53 -11.17 5.38
CA SER A 62 7.38 -11.10 3.92
C SER A 62 6.16 -10.31 3.45
N VAL A 63 5.23 -9.97 4.34
CA VAL A 63 3.96 -9.31 4.03
C VAL A 63 3.74 -8.03 4.85
N SER A 64 4.80 -7.47 5.40
CA SER A 64 4.76 -6.20 6.13
C SER A 64 5.87 -5.26 5.66
N ARG A 65 5.67 -3.95 5.88
CA ARG A 65 6.67 -2.91 5.65
C ARG A 65 7.56 -2.71 6.87
N TYR A 66 7.01 -2.98 8.03
CA TYR A 66 7.74 -2.93 9.30
C TYR A 66 7.42 -4.18 10.10
N PHE A 67 8.43 -4.80 10.65
CA PHE A 67 8.28 -5.95 11.56
C PHE A 67 9.26 -5.78 12.71
N ASP A 68 8.74 -5.87 13.93
CA ASP A 68 9.56 -5.95 15.13
C ASP A 68 8.99 -6.98 16.10
N ARG A 69 9.85 -7.50 16.97
CA ARG A 69 9.49 -8.43 18.04
C ARG A 69 9.87 -7.84 19.37
N ILE A 70 8.88 -7.58 20.20
CA ILE A 70 9.05 -7.04 21.55
C ILE A 70 9.32 -8.20 22.51
N THR A 71 10.52 -8.25 23.04
CA THR A 71 10.99 -9.23 24.04
C THR A 71 11.29 -8.57 25.40
N ARG A 72 11.14 -7.24 25.48
CA ARG A 72 11.27 -6.43 26.68
C ARG A 72 10.34 -5.23 26.59
N PRO A 73 9.69 -4.82 27.70
CA PRO A 73 8.65 -3.78 27.64
C PRO A 73 9.14 -2.44 27.09
N GLU A 74 10.36 -2.02 27.40
CA GLU A 74 10.93 -0.74 26.94
C GLU A 74 11.08 -0.63 25.41
N GLN A 75 11.14 -1.74 24.67
CA GLN A 75 11.31 -1.73 23.21
C GLN A 75 10.15 -1.07 22.49
N ILE A 76 8.96 -1.04 23.10
CA ILE A 76 7.80 -0.38 22.50
C ILE A 76 8.01 1.12 22.29
N LEU A 77 8.87 1.76 23.13
CA LEU A 77 9.18 3.18 23.05
C LEU A 77 9.79 3.58 21.70
N THR A 78 10.47 2.66 21.04
CA THR A 78 11.08 2.87 19.72
C THR A 78 10.29 2.20 18.60
N SER A 79 9.77 1.00 18.85
CA SER A 79 9.09 0.20 17.86
C SER A 79 7.77 0.82 17.40
N LEU A 80 6.94 1.28 18.33
CA LEU A 80 5.64 1.86 17.96
C LEU A 80 5.76 3.16 17.15
N PRO A 81 6.61 4.13 17.49
CA PRO A 81 6.84 5.31 16.65
C PRO A 81 7.34 4.97 15.24
N GLN A 82 8.22 3.98 15.10
CA GLN A 82 8.71 3.54 13.78
C GLN A 82 7.59 2.88 12.96
N ALA A 83 6.77 2.04 13.59
CA ALA A 83 5.61 1.45 12.96
C ALA A 83 4.62 2.52 12.44
N ILE A 84 4.35 3.54 13.26
CA ILE A 84 3.49 4.67 12.88
C ILE A 84 4.10 5.44 11.70
N ASN A 85 5.39 5.74 11.75
CA ASN A 85 6.06 6.44 10.66
C ASN A 85 5.95 5.70 9.33
N VAL A 86 6.12 4.38 9.32
CA VAL A 86 5.97 3.56 8.10
C VAL A 86 4.53 3.57 7.60
N MET A 87 3.54 3.48 8.50
CA MET A 87 2.13 3.53 8.12
C MET A 87 1.70 4.88 7.55
N LEU A 88 2.40 5.96 7.91
CA LEU A 88 2.12 7.33 7.45
C LEU A 88 3.02 7.79 6.30
N ASP A 89 3.96 6.95 5.85
CA ASP A 89 4.84 7.28 4.73
C ASP A 89 4.07 7.21 3.40
N PRO A 90 3.92 8.32 2.66
CA PRO A 90 3.16 8.32 1.41
C PRO A 90 3.82 7.49 0.29
N ALA A 91 5.13 7.27 0.34
CA ALA A 91 5.87 6.51 -0.65
C ALA A 91 5.87 5.00 -0.35
N ASP A 92 5.97 4.62 0.93
CA ASP A 92 6.17 3.24 1.37
C ASP A 92 5.14 2.76 2.41
N CYS A 93 3.96 3.36 2.40
CA CYS A 93 2.85 3.00 3.28
C CYS A 93 2.51 1.50 3.16
N GLY A 94 2.22 0.89 4.30
CA GLY A 94 1.80 -0.50 4.36
C GLY A 94 1.66 -1.01 5.79
N PRO A 95 1.42 -2.31 5.96
CA PRO A 95 1.22 -2.92 7.27
C PRO A 95 2.49 -2.88 8.12
N ALA A 96 2.32 -2.53 9.38
CA ALA A 96 3.32 -2.64 10.43
C ALA A 96 2.92 -3.77 11.40
N VAL A 97 3.88 -4.58 11.79
CA VAL A 97 3.69 -5.71 12.70
C VAL A 97 4.60 -5.54 13.89
N ILE A 98 4.03 -5.52 15.08
CA ILE A 98 4.78 -5.58 16.35
C ILE A 98 4.36 -6.86 17.05
N SER A 99 5.22 -7.86 16.99
CA SER A 99 5.03 -9.15 17.63
C SER A 99 5.37 -9.05 19.12
N MET A 100 4.41 -9.38 19.98
CA MET A 100 4.53 -9.14 21.42
C MET A 100 4.60 -10.45 22.18
N SER A 101 5.77 -10.73 22.78
CA SER A 101 5.96 -11.91 23.62
C SER A 101 4.96 -11.95 24.77
N GLN A 102 4.42 -13.13 25.03
CA GLN A 102 3.26 -13.29 25.92
C GLN A 102 3.58 -12.93 27.39
N ASP A 103 4.77 -13.27 27.86
CA ASP A 103 5.28 -12.89 29.19
C ASP A 103 5.47 -11.38 29.30
N VAL A 104 6.06 -10.76 28.28
CA VAL A 104 6.33 -9.31 28.25
C VAL A 104 5.04 -8.47 28.29
N GLN A 105 3.93 -8.95 27.73
CA GLN A 105 2.64 -8.25 27.82
C GLN A 105 2.14 -8.06 29.25
N GLY A 106 2.58 -8.89 30.19
CA GLY A 106 2.23 -8.80 31.61
C GLY A 106 3.24 -8.08 32.47
N GLU A 107 4.38 -7.66 31.91
CA GLU A 107 5.43 -6.97 32.66
C GLU A 107 5.10 -5.50 32.89
N ALA A 108 5.45 -5.02 34.08
CA ALA A 108 5.37 -3.59 34.40
C ALA A 108 6.69 -2.89 34.01
N TYR A 109 6.58 -1.68 33.47
CA TYR A 109 7.71 -0.82 33.17
C TYR A 109 7.36 0.65 33.45
N ASP A 110 8.33 1.42 33.88
CA ASP A 110 8.16 2.84 34.18
C ASP A 110 8.33 3.66 32.90
N TYR A 111 7.22 3.80 32.16
CA TYR A 111 7.21 4.50 30.88
C TYR A 111 7.32 6.02 31.08
N PRO A 112 8.17 6.71 30.30
CA PRO A 112 8.22 8.17 30.34
C PRO A 112 6.88 8.80 29.95
N GLU A 113 6.44 9.82 30.67
CA GLU A 113 5.15 10.50 30.41
C GLU A 113 5.05 11.04 28.98
N ILE A 114 6.14 11.51 28.41
CA ILE A 114 6.23 12.01 27.02
C ILE A 114 5.80 10.95 25.96
N PHE A 115 5.85 9.67 26.31
CA PHE A 115 5.41 8.62 25.41
C PHE A 115 3.88 8.64 25.20
N PHE A 116 3.14 9.10 26.19
CA PHE A 116 1.68 9.17 26.18
C PHE A 116 1.13 10.53 25.76
N GLU A 117 2.00 11.50 25.47
CA GLU A 117 1.57 12.79 24.97
C GLU A 117 0.93 12.64 23.57
N GLU A 118 -0.15 13.39 23.35
CA GLU A 118 -0.80 13.46 22.05
C GLU A 118 0.16 14.04 21.00
N LYS A 119 0.27 13.34 19.88
CA LYS A 119 1.11 13.75 18.74
C LYS A 119 0.28 13.88 17.49
N ILE A 120 0.37 15.04 16.87
CA ILE A 120 -0.22 15.25 15.54
C ILE A 120 0.80 14.81 14.49
N HIS A 121 0.40 13.86 13.66
CA HIS A 121 1.22 13.35 12.57
C HIS A 121 0.78 13.99 11.25
N GLU A 122 1.66 14.78 10.65
CA GLU A 122 1.43 15.35 9.33
C GLU A 122 1.93 14.40 8.23
N ILE A 123 1.07 14.07 7.28
CA ILE A 123 1.45 13.29 6.10
C ILE A 123 2.17 14.23 5.13
N ARG A 124 3.47 14.04 4.98
CA ARG A 124 4.31 14.84 4.08
C ARG A 124 4.06 14.44 2.63
N ARG A 125 3.75 15.40 1.78
CA ARG A 125 3.64 15.20 0.33
C ARG A 125 4.97 15.55 -0.32
N ILE A 126 5.49 14.63 -1.16
CA ILE A 126 6.73 14.84 -1.92
C ILE A 126 6.46 15.86 -3.01
N TYR A 127 7.27 16.92 -3.06
CA TYR A 127 7.16 17.92 -4.11
C TYR A 127 7.72 17.36 -5.43
N PRO A 128 7.00 17.48 -6.55
CA PRO A 128 7.46 16.93 -7.82
C PRO A 128 8.65 17.71 -8.36
N ASP A 129 9.58 17.01 -9.06
CA ASP A 129 10.69 17.63 -9.77
C ASP A 129 10.15 18.47 -10.96
N PRO A 130 10.39 19.80 -11.01
CA PRO A 130 9.92 20.64 -12.09
C PRO A 130 10.37 20.20 -13.48
N ASN A 131 11.60 19.65 -13.61
CA ASN A 131 12.11 19.17 -14.88
C ASN A 131 11.36 17.93 -15.39
N GLN A 132 10.96 17.04 -14.47
CA GLN A 132 10.16 15.86 -14.84
C GLN A 132 8.74 16.28 -15.26
N ILE A 133 8.13 17.23 -14.56
CA ILE A 133 6.83 17.80 -14.96
C ILE A 133 6.92 18.43 -16.35
N GLN A 134 7.98 19.22 -16.62
CA GLN A 134 8.15 19.85 -17.93
C GLN A 134 8.27 18.81 -19.06
N LYS A 135 9.08 17.75 -18.84
CA LYS A 135 9.21 16.64 -19.81
C LYS A 135 7.87 15.95 -20.07
N ALA A 136 7.09 15.69 -19.02
CA ALA A 136 5.77 15.07 -19.16
C ALA A 136 4.81 15.99 -19.94
N ALA A 137 4.81 17.28 -19.62
CA ALA A 137 4.00 18.27 -20.33
C ALA A 137 4.37 18.40 -21.81
N ASP A 138 5.66 18.32 -22.15
CA ASP A 138 6.12 18.41 -23.53
C ASP A 138 5.74 17.16 -24.33
N LYS A 139 5.82 15.95 -23.73
CA LYS A 139 5.31 14.72 -24.35
C LYS A 139 3.80 14.81 -24.58
N LEU A 140 3.05 15.29 -23.58
CA LEU A 140 1.60 15.44 -23.68
C LEU A 140 1.18 16.41 -24.80
N LYS A 141 1.90 17.53 -24.97
CA LYS A 141 1.66 18.48 -26.07
C LYS A 141 1.91 17.90 -27.45
N GLN A 142 2.81 16.92 -27.58
CA GLN A 142 3.15 16.28 -28.85
C GLN A 142 2.20 15.14 -29.20
N SER A 143 1.50 14.59 -28.21
CA SER A 143 0.53 13.50 -28.39
C SER A 143 -0.71 13.99 -29.13
N LYS A 144 -1.25 13.12 -29.99
CA LYS A 144 -2.49 13.36 -30.73
C LYS A 144 -3.70 12.65 -30.12
N GLN A 145 -3.46 11.54 -29.44
CA GLN A 145 -4.49 10.70 -28.83
C GLN A 145 -4.07 10.27 -27.42
N PRO A 146 -3.90 11.22 -26.49
CA PRO A 146 -3.51 10.88 -25.14
C PRO A 146 -4.66 10.27 -24.34
N ILE A 147 -4.33 9.40 -23.39
CA ILE A 147 -5.26 8.86 -22.40
C ILE A 147 -4.69 9.04 -20.98
N ILE A 148 -5.54 9.27 -20.01
CA ILE A 148 -5.16 9.23 -18.60
C ILE A 148 -5.58 7.89 -18.01
N ILE A 149 -4.63 7.20 -17.34
CA ILE A 149 -4.90 5.98 -16.57
C ILE A 149 -4.77 6.34 -15.09
N SER A 150 -5.90 6.48 -14.41
CA SER A 150 -5.98 6.84 -13.01
C SER A 150 -5.92 5.62 -12.11
N GLY A 151 -5.06 5.64 -11.11
CA GLY A 151 -4.95 4.61 -10.09
C GLY A 151 -5.39 5.07 -8.70
N GLY A 152 -5.26 4.21 -7.70
CA GLY A 152 -5.62 4.49 -6.31
C GLY A 152 -4.86 5.66 -5.68
N GLY A 153 -3.71 6.03 -6.24
CA GLY A 153 -2.94 7.19 -5.78
C GLY A 153 -3.68 8.52 -5.95
N VAL A 154 -4.62 8.62 -6.89
CA VAL A 154 -5.49 9.81 -7.04
C VAL A 154 -6.40 9.95 -5.82
N LEU A 155 -7.05 8.85 -5.41
CA LEU A 155 -7.91 8.82 -4.22
C LEU A 155 -7.12 9.08 -2.93
N TYR A 156 -5.94 8.45 -2.78
CA TYR A 156 -5.09 8.65 -1.60
C TYR A 156 -4.52 10.08 -1.51
N SER A 157 -4.47 10.79 -2.63
CA SER A 157 -4.03 12.18 -2.68
C SER A 157 -5.18 13.18 -2.61
N GLU A 158 -6.43 12.71 -2.57
CA GLU A 158 -7.63 13.55 -2.61
C GLU A 158 -7.60 14.50 -3.83
N ALA A 159 -7.23 13.95 -5.01
CA ALA A 159 -6.97 14.70 -6.24
C ALA A 159 -8.04 14.44 -7.33
N GLU A 160 -9.25 14.07 -6.93
CA GLU A 160 -10.37 13.76 -7.84
C GLU A 160 -10.84 14.98 -8.62
N GLU A 161 -10.89 16.14 -7.96
CA GLU A 161 -11.28 17.39 -8.60
C GLU A 161 -10.21 17.87 -9.58
N GLU A 162 -8.93 17.74 -9.23
CA GLU A 162 -7.82 18.14 -10.07
C GLU A 162 -7.74 17.29 -11.34
N ILE A 163 -7.93 15.98 -11.24
CA ILE A 163 -7.89 15.11 -12.43
C ILE A 163 -9.07 15.37 -13.36
N SER A 164 -10.26 15.60 -12.81
CA SER A 164 -11.45 15.98 -13.59
C SER A 164 -11.25 17.34 -14.29
N ALA A 165 -10.78 18.33 -13.57
CA ALA A 165 -10.49 19.65 -14.13
C ALA A 165 -9.40 19.59 -15.22
N PHE A 166 -8.36 18.78 -15.01
CA PHE A 166 -7.29 18.59 -15.99
C PHE A 166 -7.81 17.90 -17.26
N ALA A 167 -8.55 16.81 -17.12
CA ALA A 167 -9.15 16.08 -18.22
C ALA A 167 -10.03 16.97 -19.08
N LYS A 168 -10.91 17.73 -18.44
CA LYS A 168 -11.81 18.69 -19.09
C LYS A 168 -11.06 19.82 -19.80
N LYS A 169 -10.06 20.40 -19.14
CA LYS A 169 -9.27 21.51 -19.71
C LYS A 169 -8.51 21.10 -20.95
N HIS A 170 -7.99 19.87 -20.98
CA HIS A 170 -7.14 19.38 -22.08
C HIS A 170 -7.87 18.43 -23.03
N ASN A 171 -9.16 18.17 -22.80
CA ASN A 171 -9.99 17.26 -23.60
C ASN A 171 -9.38 15.85 -23.70
N ILE A 172 -8.95 15.31 -22.55
CA ILE A 172 -8.29 14.00 -22.48
C ILE A 172 -9.19 13.01 -21.75
N PRO A 173 -9.50 11.83 -22.35
CA PRO A 173 -10.30 10.81 -21.70
C PRO A 173 -9.54 10.18 -20.53
N VAL A 174 -10.28 9.80 -19.48
CA VAL A 174 -9.77 9.17 -18.27
C VAL A 174 -10.34 7.77 -18.14
N THR A 175 -9.46 6.81 -17.91
CA THR A 175 -9.81 5.45 -17.51
C THR A 175 -9.27 5.18 -16.12
N ALA A 176 -9.88 4.28 -15.38
CA ALA A 176 -9.44 3.93 -14.04
C ALA A 176 -8.91 2.50 -13.97
N THR A 177 -7.84 2.29 -13.22
CA THR A 177 -7.50 0.93 -12.76
C THR A 177 -8.53 0.47 -11.74
N VAL A 178 -8.56 -0.83 -11.40
CA VAL A 178 -9.48 -1.36 -10.36
C VAL A 178 -9.37 -0.55 -9.06
N MET A 179 -8.14 -0.18 -8.65
CA MET A 179 -7.90 0.64 -7.45
C MET A 179 -8.17 2.14 -7.66
N GLY A 180 -8.33 2.58 -8.89
CA GLY A 180 -8.66 3.96 -9.23
C GLY A 180 -10.15 4.20 -9.46
N ILE A 181 -11.00 3.17 -9.36
CA ILE A 181 -12.45 3.33 -9.47
C ILE A 181 -12.93 4.29 -8.38
N GLY A 182 -13.63 5.34 -8.77
CA GLY A 182 -14.05 6.43 -7.88
C GLY A 182 -13.22 7.71 -8.03
N CYS A 183 -12.11 7.70 -8.79
CA CYS A 183 -11.29 8.89 -9.06
C CYS A 183 -12.04 10.02 -9.79
N MET A 184 -13.13 9.70 -10.47
CA MET A 184 -14.02 10.64 -11.12
C MET A 184 -15.47 10.20 -10.98
N ASN A 185 -16.40 11.15 -11.09
CA ASN A 185 -17.81 10.82 -11.14
C ASN A 185 -18.08 10.00 -12.41
N LYS A 186 -18.84 8.89 -12.26
CA LYS A 186 -19.24 8.03 -13.39
C LYS A 186 -20.01 8.75 -14.50
N ASP A 187 -20.68 9.85 -14.17
CA ASP A 187 -21.46 10.65 -15.10
C ASP A 187 -20.62 11.79 -15.73
N ASP A 188 -19.32 11.89 -15.40
CA ASP A 188 -18.43 12.86 -16.02
C ASP A 188 -18.15 12.44 -17.48
N PRO A 189 -18.34 13.32 -18.48
CA PRO A 189 -18.20 12.99 -19.89
C PRO A 189 -16.77 12.59 -20.30
N TYR A 190 -15.78 12.89 -19.46
CA TYR A 190 -14.38 12.51 -19.69
C TYR A 190 -14.02 11.17 -19.04
N TYR A 191 -14.85 10.64 -18.16
CA TYR A 191 -14.65 9.34 -17.55
C TYR A 191 -15.24 8.23 -18.45
N ILE A 192 -14.39 7.38 -18.97
CA ILE A 192 -14.82 6.30 -19.89
C ILE A 192 -15.28 5.08 -19.11
N SER A 193 -14.41 4.46 -18.35
CA SER A 193 -14.66 3.31 -17.47
C SER A 193 -13.36 2.74 -16.90
N ALA A 194 -13.43 1.55 -16.28
CA ALA A 194 -12.25 0.80 -15.86
C ALA A 194 -11.49 0.22 -17.06
N ILE A 195 -10.17 0.12 -16.93
CA ILE A 195 -9.24 -0.45 -17.92
C ILE A 195 -8.62 -1.76 -17.41
N GLY A 196 -8.21 -2.61 -18.32
CA GLY A 196 -7.49 -3.85 -18.05
C GLY A 196 -8.37 -5.09 -18.10
N CYS A 197 -7.96 -6.17 -17.43
CA CYS A 197 -8.66 -7.48 -17.47
C CYS A 197 -10.12 -7.41 -17.00
N LEU A 198 -10.39 -6.54 -16.03
CA LEU A 198 -11.73 -6.31 -15.47
C LEU A 198 -12.36 -5.03 -16.03
N GLY A 199 -11.74 -4.45 -17.07
CA GLY A 199 -12.20 -3.23 -17.70
C GLY A 199 -13.24 -3.49 -18.78
N GLU A 200 -13.88 -2.41 -19.22
CA GLU A 200 -14.85 -2.44 -20.31
C GLU A 200 -14.16 -2.37 -21.67
N GLY A 201 -14.84 -2.91 -22.68
CA GLY A 201 -14.35 -2.90 -24.06
C GLY A 201 -14.07 -1.51 -24.60
N SER A 202 -14.86 -0.50 -24.22
CA SER A 202 -14.66 0.90 -24.61
C SER A 202 -13.32 1.45 -24.14
N SER A 203 -12.98 1.26 -22.87
CA SER A 203 -11.71 1.70 -22.28
C SER A 203 -10.51 0.97 -22.88
N ASN A 204 -10.65 -0.34 -23.06
CA ASN A 204 -9.58 -1.17 -23.61
C ASN A 204 -9.32 -0.85 -25.09
N ASN A 205 -10.36 -0.63 -25.88
CA ASN A 205 -10.21 -0.22 -27.28
C ASN A 205 -9.56 1.17 -27.39
N LEU A 206 -9.97 2.11 -26.55
CA LEU A 206 -9.36 3.43 -26.52
C LEU A 206 -7.88 3.36 -26.19
N ALA A 207 -7.48 2.48 -25.26
CA ALA A 207 -6.10 2.30 -24.88
C ALA A 207 -5.23 1.68 -25.98
N THR A 208 -5.81 0.89 -26.91
CA THR A 208 -5.06 0.35 -28.06
C THR A 208 -4.76 1.39 -29.13
N ASP A 209 -5.56 2.42 -29.23
CA ASP A 209 -5.42 3.49 -30.24
C ASP A 209 -4.64 4.70 -29.70
N THR A 210 -4.25 4.68 -28.43
CA THR A 210 -3.54 5.80 -27.81
C THR A 210 -2.08 5.85 -28.23
N ASP A 211 -1.56 7.06 -28.44
CA ASP A 211 -0.14 7.31 -28.67
C ASP A 211 0.62 7.74 -27.40
N LEU A 212 -0.10 8.06 -26.31
CA LEU A 212 0.48 8.40 -25.03
C LEU A 212 -0.47 8.05 -23.87
N ALA A 213 -0.01 7.23 -22.95
CA ALA A 213 -0.70 6.97 -21.70
C ALA A 213 -0.05 7.77 -20.55
N LEU A 214 -0.83 8.68 -19.96
CA LEU A 214 -0.46 9.39 -18.73
C LEU A 214 -0.94 8.59 -17.52
N ALA A 215 -0.03 7.87 -16.88
CA ALA A 215 -0.31 7.07 -15.69
C ALA A 215 -0.24 7.94 -14.44
N VAL A 216 -1.35 8.10 -13.73
CA VAL A 216 -1.47 8.94 -12.53
C VAL A 216 -1.83 8.08 -11.33
N GLY A 217 -0.95 8.07 -10.32
CA GLY A 217 -1.19 7.33 -9.08
C GLY A 217 -1.38 5.82 -9.24
N THR A 218 -0.77 5.20 -10.27
CA THR A 218 -0.91 3.77 -10.56
C THR A 218 0.46 3.08 -10.74
N LYS A 219 0.50 1.78 -10.46
CA LYS A 219 1.68 0.93 -10.71
C LYS A 219 1.71 0.36 -12.13
N LEU A 220 0.65 0.47 -12.91
CA LEU A 220 0.47 -0.24 -14.19
C LEU A 220 0.77 -1.75 -14.06
N GLY A 221 0.14 -2.40 -13.08
CA GLY A 221 0.27 -3.84 -12.88
C GLY A 221 -0.37 -4.65 -14.01
N ASP A 222 -0.15 -5.97 -14.01
CA ASP A 222 -0.62 -6.93 -15.00
C ASP A 222 -2.15 -6.85 -15.24
N PHE A 223 -2.95 -6.71 -14.19
CA PHE A 223 -4.40 -6.53 -14.30
C PHE A 223 -4.80 -5.30 -15.10
N THR A 224 -3.99 -4.26 -15.07
CA THR A 224 -4.24 -3.03 -15.84
C THR A 224 -3.71 -3.15 -17.27
N THR A 225 -2.60 -3.86 -17.48
CA THR A 225 -1.85 -3.87 -18.73
C THR A 225 -1.98 -5.17 -19.52
N CYS A 226 -2.66 -6.18 -19.02
CA CYS A 226 -2.69 -7.51 -19.65
C CYS A 226 -3.22 -7.52 -21.09
N LEU A 227 -3.95 -6.50 -21.51
CA LEU A 227 -4.36 -6.32 -22.90
C LEU A 227 -3.36 -5.48 -23.73
N LEU A 228 -2.44 -4.78 -23.05
CA LEU A 228 -1.41 -3.96 -23.67
C LEU A 228 -0.10 -4.74 -23.90
N TYR A 229 -0.01 -6.00 -23.46
CA TYR A 229 1.16 -6.85 -23.69
C TYR A 229 1.39 -7.24 -25.15
N THR A 230 0.48 -6.93 -26.05
CA THR A 230 0.67 -7.05 -27.50
C THR A 230 1.27 -5.79 -28.13
N SER A 231 1.41 -4.71 -27.36
CA SER A 231 2.11 -3.47 -27.72
C SER A 231 3.50 -3.40 -27.06
N PRO A 232 4.41 -2.54 -27.51
CA PRO A 232 5.73 -2.40 -26.88
C PRO A 232 5.62 -2.24 -25.37
N SER A 233 6.56 -2.86 -24.66
CA SER A 233 6.59 -3.00 -23.19
C SER A 233 6.18 -1.72 -22.47
N PRO A 234 5.43 -1.79 -21.34
CA PRO A 234 5.16 -0.63 -20.49
C PRO A 234 6.41 0.17 -20.10
N ARG A 235 7.59 -0.43 -20.16
CA ARG A 235 8.89 0.26 -20.00
C ARG A 235 9.17 1.26 -21.12
N ASP A 236 8.61 1.04 -22.31
CA ASP A 236 8.77 1.94 -23.45
C ASP A 236 7.75 3.08 -23.42
N LEU A 237 6.67 2.93 -22.64
CA LEU A 237 5.65 3.95 -22.41
C LEU A 237 5.96 4.85 -21.20
N ALA A 238 6.84 4.40 -20.29
CA ALA A 238 7.14 5.06 -19.01
C ALA A 238 8.50 5.79 -18.98
N GLN A 239 9.20 5.91 -20.11
CA GLN A 239 10.48 6.64 -20.20
C GLN A 239 10.30 8.08 -20.67
#